data_9be289b5225a7af5c07c14931eb2770d
#
_entry.id   9be289b5225a7af5c07c14931eb2770d
#
_cell.length_a   1.000
_cell.length_b   1.000
_cell.length_c   1.000
_cell.angle_alpha   90.00
_cell.angle_beta   90.00
_cell.angle_gamma   90.00
#
_symmetry.space_group_name_H-M   'P 1'
#
loop_
_entity.id
_entity.type
_entity.pdbx_description
1 polymer ?
#
loop_
_entity_poly.entity_id
_entity_poly.type
_entity_poly.pdbx_seq_one_letter_code
_entity_poly.pdbx_strand_id
1 'polypeptide(L)'
;MKWRLRHLALLVVLIISVALAFVFWASAQEKVLRIGVYAGSSWDVPTQTEEKVLDQAIARFEKTHPGVKIVYESGIPKNQYASWLANQILHGQEPDLYMVSSTELPVLAARGAVEDLTPLMDKQVDPSHFYPVALEAGKYKNRQYALPFESNPVLMCVNKDLLEKEGIAIPKEGWTLEEFYTICQKVTRDTDGDGELDQFGSTDYTWREALAAHGGQLFRQDSINLTSKEMKRSLYFVEKLEALHGHF
;
A
#
# COMPACT_ATOMS: atom_id res chain seq x y z
N MET A 1 59.27 38.34 24.36
CA MET A 1 58.80 36.91 24.17
C MET A 1 57.44 36.66 24.77
N LYS A 2 57.13 37.06 26.01
CA LYS A 2 55.82 36.83 26.70
C LYS A 2 54.61 37.49 26.03
N TRP A 3 54.75 38.60 25.34
CA TRP A 3 53.67 39.30 24.65
C TRP A 3 53.18 38.56 23.40
N ARG A 4 54.05 38.00 22.60
CA ARG A 4 53.72 37.19 21.41
C ARG A 4 53.04 35.89 21.79
N LEU A 5 53.37 35.24 22.92
CA LEU A 5 52.74 34.04 23.42
C LEU A 5 51.28 34.32 23.86
N ARG A 6 51.01 35.47 24.49
CA ARG A 6 49.65 35.86 24.89
C ARG A 6 48.73 36.10 23.71
N HIS A 7 49.25 36.73 22.63
CA HIS A 7 48.43 36.94 21.42
C HIS A 7 48.21 35.62 20.67
N LEU A 8 49.15 34.72 20.64
CA LEU A 8 49.01 33.40 20.07
C LEU A 8 47.94 32.58 20.83
N ALA A 9 47.99 32.65 22.14
CA ALA A 9 46.97 31.94 23.00
C ALA A 9 45.56 32.51 22.78
N LEU A 10 45.42 33.84 22.69
CA LEU A 10 44.14 34.48 22.37
C LEU A 10 43.61 34.10 20.98
N LEU A 11 44.48 34.00 20.01
CA LEU A 11 44.12 33.62 18.64
C LEU A 11 43.67 32.15 18.58
N VAL A 12 44.31 31.25 19.31
CA VAL A 12 43.93 29.85 19.44
C VAL A 12 42.57 29.72 20.12
N VAL A 13 42.31 30.45 21.21
CA VAL A 13 41.01 30.46 21.89
C VAL A 13 39.90 30.98 20.96
N LEU A 14 40.18 32.04 20.19
CA LEU A 14 39.25 32.58 19.22
C LEU A 14 38.91 31.54 18.13
N ILE A 15 39.90 30.86 17.58
CA ILE A 15 39.70 29.82 16.55
C ILE A 15 38.86 28.65 17.13
N ILE A 16 39.15 28.20 18.35
CA ILE A 16 38.38 27.14 19.03
C ILE A 16 36.93 27.59 19.26
N SER A 17 36.73 28.84 19.73
CA SER A 17 35.37 29.35 19.97
C SER A 17 34.56 29.48 18.67
N VAL A 18 35.16 29.91 17.57
CA VAL A 18 34.54 29.99 16.24
C VAL A 18 34.24 28.57 15.71
N ALA A 19 35.14 27.62 15.87
CA ALA A 19 34.95 26.24 15.47
C ALA A 19 33.82 25.59 16.28
N LEU A 20 33.75 25.80 17.60
CA LEU A 20 32.65 25.31 18.46
C LEU A 20 31.31 25.95 18.11
N ALA A 21 31.30 27.28 17.83
CA ALA A 21 30.11 27.98 17.38
C ALA A 21 29.61 27.45 16.02
N PHE A 22 30.57 27.16 15.10
CA PHE A 22 30.24 26.57 13.80
C PHE A 22 29.68 25.14 13.92
N VAL A 23 30.28 24.29 14.79
CA VAL A 23 29.77 22.94 15.09
C VAL A 23 28.40 23.03 15.74
N PHE A 24 28.21 23.95 16.67
CA PHE A 24 26.90 24.17 17.32
C PHE A 24 25.86 24.67 16.31
N TRP A 25 26.22 25.60 15.43
CA TRP A 25 25.34 26.11 14.39
C TRP A 25 24.99 25.00 13.36
N ALA A 26 25.97 24.19 12.93
CA ALA A 26 25.78 23.08 12.01
C ALA A 26 24.90 21.95 12.64
N SER A 27 25.01 21.70 13.96
CA SER A 27 24.16 20.76 14.68
C SER A 27 22.77 21.29 15.01
N ALA A 28 22.57 22.61 14.92
CA ALA A 28 21.26 23.27 15.15
C ALA A 28 20.44 23.42 13.86
N GLN A 29 20.96 23.00 12.69
CA GLN A 29 20.16 23.00 11.47
C GLN A 29 19.13 21.87 11.55
N GLU A 30 17.85 22.27 11.54
CA GLU A 30 16.72 21.37 11.47
C GLU A 30 16.78 20.55 10.18
N LYS A 31 16.83 19.23 10.31
CA LYS A 31 16.81 18.32 9.17
C LYS A 31 15.36 18.14 8.70
N VAL A 32 15.04 18.63 7.53
CA VAL A 32 13.72 18.48 6.93
C VAL A 32 13.68 17.19 6.12
N LEU A 33 12.69 16.32 6.44
CA LEU A 33 12.35 15.14 5.65
C LEU A 33 11.01 15.39 4.94
N ARG A 34 10.98 15.11 3.65
CA ARG A 34 9.79 15.28 2.82
C ARG A 34 9.11 13.93 2.59
N ILE A 35 7.78 13.88 2.78
CA ILE A 35 7.00 12.68 2.50
C ILE A 35 6.05 12.97 1.34
N GLY A 36 6.01 12.09 0.34
CA GLY A 36 5.03 12.11 -0.72
C GLY A 36 3.83 11.24 -0.35
N VAL A 37 2.65 11.85 -0.31
CA VAL A 37 1.39 11.18 0.00
C VAL A 37 0.30 11.59 -1.01
N TYR A 38 -0.66 10.72 -1.28
CA TYR A 38 -1.85 11.11 -2.01
C TYR A 38 -2.99 11.47 -1.03
N ALA A 39 -3.87 12.37 -1.47
CA ALA A 39 -5.08 12.69 -0.74
C ALA A 39 -6.22 11.72 -1.10
N GLY A 40 -7.05 11.40 -0.13
CA GLY A 40 -8.22 10.56 -0.30
C GLY A 40 -8.02 9.13 0.20
N SER A 41 -9.12 8.39 0.23
CA SER A 41 -9.14 6.98 0.58
C SER A 41 -8.94 6.10 -0.65
N SER A 42 -8.73 4.80 -0.44
CA SER A 42 -8.73 3.79 -1.50
C SER A 42 -10.04 3.72 -2.31
N TRP A 43 -11.10 4.38 -1.86
CA TRP A 43 -12.41 4.46 -2.48
C TRP A 43 -12.60 5.69 -3.35
N ASP A 44 -11.52 6.40 -3.71
CA ASP A 44 -11.57 7.64 -4.51
C ASP A 44 -12.52 8.72 -3.95
N VAL A 45 -12.72 8.73 -2.65
CA VAL A 45 -13.46 9.79 -1.99
C VAL A 45 -12.48 10.92 -1.70
N PRO A 46 -12.51 12.02 -2.47
CA PRO A 46 -11.62 13.17 -2.26
C PRO A 46 -12.12 13.94 -1.05
N THR A 47 -11.63 13.61 0.13
CA THR A 47 -12.31 14.15 1.30
C THR A 47 -11.45 14.97 2.23
N GLN A 48 -10.15 14.89 2.22
CA GLN A 48 -9.39 15.72 3.16
C GLN A 48 -7.96 15.97 2.71
N THR A 49 -7.51 17.19 2.95
CA THR A 49 -6.10 17.60 2.82
C THR A 49 -5.26 17.17 4.02
N GLU A 50 -5.90 16.63 5.06
CA GLU A 50 -5.26 16.20 6.32
C GLU A 50 -5.26 14.70 6.45
N GLU A 51 -4.08 14.13 6.64
CA GLU A 51 -3.86 12.72 6.92
C GLU A 51 -3.70 12.51 8.43
N LYS A 52 -4.81 12.47 9.17
CA LYS A 52 -4.80 12.45 10.65
C LYS A 52 -3.89 11.39 11.28
N VAL A 53 -3.83 10.20 10.69
CA VAL A 53 -2.96 9.12 11.18
C VAL A 53 -1.49 9.46 10.95
N LEU A 54 -1.16 9.97 9.77
CA LEU A 54 0.17 10.41 9.42
C LEU A 54 0.61 11.60 10.28
N ASP A 55 -0.25 12.60 10.47
CA ASP A 55 0.02 13.77 11.33
C ASP A 55 0.35 13.37 12.75
N GLN A 56 -0.41 12.41 13.32
CA GLN A 56 -0.13 11.88 14.65
C GLN A 56 1.20 11.09 14.70
N ALA A 57 1.54 10.36 13.64
CA ALA A 57 2.80 9.65 13.55
C ALA A 57 3.97 10.62 13.44
N ILE A 58 3.84 11.66 12.61
CA ILE A 58 4.82 12.75 12.46
C ILE A 58 5.05 13.44 13.81
N ALA A 59 3.99 13.86 14.49
CA ALA A 59 4.10 14.55 15.78
C ALA A 59 4.81 13.68 16.85
N ARG A 60 4.55 12.38 16.86
CA ARG A 60 5.26 11.43 17.75
C ARG A 60 6.72 11.28 17.38
N PHE A 61 7.03 11.18 16.10
CA PHE A 61 8.40 11.04 15.61
C PHE A 61 9.23 12.29 15.92
N GLU A 62 8.75 13.48 15.59
CA GLU A 62 9.42 14.75 15.85
C GLU A 62 9.68 14.95 17.35
N LYS A 63 8.75 14.54 18.21
CA LYS A 63 8.92 14.62 19.67
C LYS A 63 10.10 13.76 20.17
N THR A 64 10.35 12.61 19.54
CA THR A 64 11.42 11.69 19.93
C THR A 64 12.73 11.92 19.16
N HIS A 65 12.70 12.73 18.11
CA HIS A 65 13.86 13.08 17.25
C HIS A 65 14.00 14.59 17.12
N PRO A 66 14.46 15.28 18.20
CA PRO A 66 14.64 16.74 18.17
C PRO A 66 15.62 17.13 17.07
N GLY A 67 15.29 18.17 16.29
CA GLY A 67 16.09 18.63 15.14
C GLY A 67 15.72 17.95 13.81
N VAL A 68 14.70 17.10 13.80
CA VAL A 68 14.09 16.58 12.57
C VAL A 68 12.69 17.16 12.41
N LYS A 69 12.40 17.70 11.23
CA LYS A 69 11.09 18.18 10.82
C LYS A 69 10.59 17.34 9.65
N ILE A 70 9.35 16.90 9.72
CA ILE A 70 8.72 16.15 8.63
C ILE A 70 7.65 17.03 7.97
N VAL A 71 7.70 17.11 6.64
CA VAL A 71 6.73 17.87 5.85
C VAL A 71 6.22 17.00 4.70
N TYR A 72 4.96 17.21 4.33
CA TYR A 72 4.38 16.57 3.15
C TYR A 72 3.50 17.55 2.38
N GLU A 73 3.40 17.35 1.07
CA GLU A 73 2.49 18.08 0.22
C GLU A 73 1.11 17.38 0.28
N SER A 74 0.09 18.12 0.71
CA SER A 74 -1.27 17.61 0.82
C SER A 74 -2.09 17.90 -0.45
N GLY A 75 -3.16 17.14 -0.65
CA GLY A 75 -4.15 17.42 -1.68
C GLY A 75 -3.81 16.91 -3.09
N ILE A 76 -2.80 16.05 -3.25
CA ILE A 76 -2.52 15.39 -4.52
C ILE A 76 -3.55 14.26 -4.71
N PRO A 77 -4.45 14.33 -5.71
CA PRO A 77 -5.44 13.27 -5.92
C PRO A 77 -4.78 11.93 -6.23
N LYS A 78 -5.35 10.84 -5.71
CA LYS A 78 -4.80 9.48 -5.88
C LYS A 78 -4.57 9.11 -7.35
N ASN A 79 -5.50 9.44 -8.23
CA ASN A 79 -5.40 9.18 -9.68
C ASN A 79 -4.33 10.03 -10.39
N GLN A 80 -3.83 11.09 -9.77
CA GLN A 80 -2.75 11.95 -10.30
C GLN A 80 -1.41 11.68 -9.63
N TYR A 81 -1.41 10.96 -8.50
CA TYR A 81 -0.23 10.78 -7.66
C TYR A 81 0.92 10.06 -8.37
N ALA A 82 0.65 9.00 -9.12
CA ALA A 82 1.67 8.29 -9.89
C ALA A 82 2.40 9.19 -10.90
N SER A 83 1.65 10.03 -11.61
CA SER A 83 2.20 11.00 -12.56
C SER A 83 2.98 12.10 -11.86
N TRP A 84 2.47 12.59 -10.73
CA TRP A 84 3.18 13.55 -9.89
C TRP A 84 4.51 12.98 -9.39
N LEU A 85 4.52 11.78 -8.81
CA LEU A 85 5.72 11.14 -8.30
C LEU A 85 6.76 10.88 -9.41
N ALA A 86 6.31 10.37 -10.55
CA ALA A 86 7.18 10.18 -11.71
C ALA A 86 7.85 11.49 -12.16
N ASN A 87 7.09 12.59 -12.15
CA ASN A 87 7.60 13.91 -12.47
C ASN A 87 8.63 14.41 -11.44
N GLN A 88 8.41 14.19 -10.14
CA GLN A 88 9.37 14.49 -9.08
C GLN A 88 10.69 13.72 -9.28
N ILE A 89 10.60 12.41 -9.53
CA ILE A 89 11.77 11.55 -9.78
C ILE A 89 12.55 12.00 -11.02
N LEU A 90 11.86 12.35 -12.12
CA LEU A 90 12.51 12.80 -13.35
C LEU A 90 13.28 14.11 -13.18
N HIS A 91 12.87 14.97 -12.25
CA HIS A 91 13.53 16.24 -11.96
C HIS A 91 14.52 16.17 -10.78
N GLY A 92 14.71 15.02 -10.15
CA GLY A 92 15.54 14.86 -8.95
C GLY A 92 15.00 15.65 -7.76
N GLN A 93 13.68 15.74 -7.66
CA GLN A 93 12.93 16.46 -6.62
C GLN A 93 12.02 15.53 -5.81
N GLU A 94 12.25 14.22 -5.93
CA GLU A 94 11.50 13.22 -5.21
C GLU A 94 11.53 13.46 -3.69
N PRO A 95 10.46 13.15 -2.97
CA PRO A 95 10.47 13.14 -1.51
C PRO A 95 11.43 12.09 -0.94
N ASP A 96 11.91 12.29 0.29
CA ASP A 96 12.76 11.32 0.99
C ASP A 96 12.06 9.99 1.27
N LEU A 97 10.75 10.07 1.51
CA LEU A 97 9.84 8.92 1.63
C LEU A 97 8.61 9.19 0.77
N TYR A 98 8.04 8.17 0.16
CA TYR A 98 6.82 8.33 -0.60
C TYR A 98 5.98 7.06 -0.64
N MET A 99 4.68 7.24 -0.75
CA MET A 99 3.75 6.14 -0.97
C MET A 99 3.94 5.56 -2.37
N VAL A 100 3.79 4.27 -2.49
CA VAL A 100 3.88 3.54 -3.76
C VAL A 100 2.86 2.41 -3.78
N SER A 101 2.17 2.23 -4.90
CA SER A 101 1.29 1.10 -5.07
C SER A 101 2.07 -0.19 -5.30
N SER A 102 1.49 -1.33 -4.91
CA SER A 102 2.10 -2.65 -5.15
C SER A 102 2.31 -2.95 -6.65
N THR A 103 1.56 -2.30 -7.53
CA THR A 103 1.69 -2.44 -9.00
C THR A 103 2.83 -1.62 -9.57
N GLU A 104 3.19 -0.49 -8.95
CA GLU A 104 4.27 0.40 -9.39
C GLU A 104 5.62 0.02 -8.80
N LEU A 105 5.62 -0.55 -7.59
CA LEU A 105 6.84 -0.90 -6.86
C LEU A 105 7.86 -1.70 -7.70
N PRO A 106 7.47 -2.74 -8.47
CA PRO A 106 8.43 -3.50 -9.27
C PRO A 106 9.17 -2.65 -10.30
N VAL A 107 8.49 -1.66 -10.91
CA VAL A 107 9.08 -0.76 -11.89
C VAL A 107 10.07 0.19 -11.22
N LEU A 108 9.69 0.78 -10.09
CA LEU A 108 10.55 1.70 -9.34
C LEU A 108 11.79 0.97 -8.79
N ALA A 109 11.62 -0.24 -8.24
CA ALA A 109 12.73 -1.05 -7.75
C ALA A 109 13.68 -1.49 -8.87
N ALA A 110 13.15 -1.90 -10.04
CA ALA A 110 13.95 -2.28 -11.19
C ALA A 110 14.76 -1.10 -11.77
N ARG A 111 14.28 0.13 -11.60
CA ARG A 111 14.92 1.36 -12.06
C ARG A 111 15.84 1.99 -11.01
N GLY A 112 15.90 1.44 -9.80
CA GLY A 112 16.69 1.99 -8.69
C GLY A 112 16.13 3.31 -8.14
N ALA A 113 14.84 3.56 -8.30
CA ALA A 113 14.15 4.73 -7.77
C ALA A 113 13.74 4.56 -6.30
N VAL A 114 13.82 3.36 -5.76
CA VAL A 114 13.59 3.03 -4.35
C VAL A 114 14.77 2.26 -3.78
N GLU A 115 15.07 2.51 -2.51
CA GLU A 115 16.17 1.89 -1.78
C GLU A 115 15.84 0.46 -1.35
N ASP A 116 16.84 -0.43 -1.35
CA ASP A 116 16.73 -1.79 -0.79
C ASP A 116 16.73 -1.73 0.74
N LEU A 117 15.57 -1.96 1.35
CA LEU A 117 15.38 -1.94 2.79
C LEU A 117 15.77 -3.26 3.47
N THR A 118 16.09 -4.32 2.72
CA THR A 118 16.42 -5.64 3.27
C THR A 118 17.46 -5.59 4.39
N PRO A 119 18.56 -4.81 4.29
CA PRO A 119 19.56 -4.72 5.35
C PRO A 119 19.05 -4.08 6.65
N LEU A 120 17.94 -3.34 6.58
CA LEU A 120 17.33 -2.64 7.71
C LEU A 120 16.25 -3.51 8.38
N MET A 121 15.64 -4.45 7.65
CA MET A 121 14.56 -5.29 8.13
C MET A 121 14.94 -6.03 9.42
N ASP A 122 16.05 -6.74 9.41
CA ASP A 122 16.48 -7.56 10.55
C ASP A 122 16.87 -6.76 11.79
N LYS A 123 17.17 -5.47 11.61
CA LYS A 123 17.72 -4.62 12.68
C LYS A 123 16.71 -3.66 13.29
N GLN A 124 15.71 -3.23 12.51
CA GLN A 124 14.87 -2.10 12.88
C GLN A 124 13.38 -2.38 12.73
N VAL A 125 13.00 -3.46 12.07
CA VAL A 125 11.60 -3.77 11.76
C VAL A 125 11.23 -5.12 12.36
N ASP A 126 10.18 -5.13 13.17
CA ASP A 126 9.58 -6.38 13.63
C ASP A 126 8.49 -6.82 12.64
N PRO A 127 8.70 -7.91 11.87
CA PRO A 127 7.75 -8.36 10.87
C PRO A 127 6.38 -8.77 11.46
N SER A 128 6.32 -9.09 12.76
CA SER A 128 5.08 -9.50 13.43
C SER A 128 4.05 -8.37 13.52
N HIS A 129 4.46 -7.12 13.34
CA HIS A 129 3.57 -5.95 13.31
C HIS A 129 2.83 -5.78 11.98
N PHE A 130 3.12 -6.61 10.97
CA PHE A 130 2.54 -6.52 9.65
C PHE A 130 1.79 -7.80 9.27
N TYR A 131 0.74 -7.67 8.49
CA TYR A 131 0.18 -8.84 7.82
C TYR A 131 1.19 -9.41 6.82
N PRO A 132 1.49 -10.72 6.86
CA PRO A 132 2.52 -11.32 5.99
C PRO A 132 2.30 -11.03 4.50
N VAL A 133 1.05 -11.08 4.03
CA VAL A 133 0.69 -10.78 2.63
C VAL A 133 0.98 -9.32 2.27
N ALA A 134 0.71 -8.38 3.19
CA ALA A 134 0.99 -6.97 2.97
C ALA A 134 2.50 -6.69 2.93
N LEU A 135 3.26 -7.34 3.81
CA LEU A 135 4.72 -7.21 3.82
C LEU A 135 5.34 -7.80 2.54
N GLU A 136 4.81 -8.94 2.06
CA GLU A 136 5.26 -9.56 0.82
C GLU A 136 5.01 -8.66 -0.41
N ALA A 137 3.91 -7.90 -0.43
CA ALA A 137 3.62 -6.93 -1.49
C ALA A 137 4.66 -5.80 -1.61
N GLY A 138 5.44 -5.56 -0.55
CA GLY A 138 6.56 -4.61 -0.55
C GLY A 138 7.86 -5.17 -1.11
N LYS A 139 7.87 -6.39 -1.65
CA LYS A 139 9.07 -7.05 -2.18
C LYS A 139 9.16 -7.02 -3.70
N TYR A 140 10.40 -6.94 -4.16
CA TYR A 140 10.76 -7.19 -5.56
C TYR A 140 12.01 -8.08 -5.61
N LYS A 141 11.95 -9.20 -6.36
CA LYS A 141 13.03 -10.20 -6.45
C LYS A 141 13.59 -10.62 -5.07
N ASN A 142 12.68 -10.95 -4.13
CA ASN A 142 12.97 -11.37 -2.76
C ASN A 142 13.69 -10.32 -1.88
N ARG A 143 13.71 -9.05 -2.27
CA ARG A 143 14.23 -7.94 -1.50
C ARG A 143 13.12 -6.99 -1.12
N GLN A 144 13.17 -6.45 0.09
CA GLN A 144 12.19 -5.50 0.60
C GLN A 144 12.52 -4.10 0.12
N TYR A 145 11.58 -3.42 -0.53
CA TYR A 145 11.72 -2.04 -1.01
C TYR A 145 10.67 -1.09 -0.44
N ALA A 146 9.58 -1.63 0.08
CA ALA A 146 8.55 -0.83 0.75
C ALA A 146 8.00 -1.54 1.97
N LEU A 147 7.53 -0.77 2.95
CA LEU A 147 6.78 -1.26 4.09
C LEU A 147 5.29 -0.94 3.89
N PRO A 148 4.37 -1.84 4.27
CA PRO A 148 2.96 -1.58 4.13
C PRO A 148 2.53 -0.46 5.09
N PHE A 149 1.96 0.59 4.53
CA PHE A 149 1.33 1.69 5.27
C PHE A 149 -0.17 1.48 5.36
N GLU A 150 -0.78 1.02 4.26
CA GLU A 150 -2.21 0.75 4.13
C GLU A 150 -2.40 -0.59 3.42
N SER A 151 -3.44 -1.31 3.80
CA SER A 151 -3.80 -2.59 3.16
C SER A 151 -5.31 -2.67 2.98
N ASN A 152 -5.75 -2.91 1.75
CA ASN A 152 -7.15 -3.09 1.39
C ASN A 152 -7.38 -4.54 0.97
N PRO A 153 -7.83 -5.41 1.88
CA PRO A 153 -8.14 -6.78 1.51
C PRO A 153 -9.41 -6.84 0.64
N VAL A 154 -9.38 -7.68 -0.37
CA VAL A 154 -10.61 -8.09 -1.08
C VAL A 154 -11.29 -9.16 -0.25
N LEU A 155 -12.52 -8.88 0.17
CA LEU A 155 -13.29 -9.75 1.04
C LEU A 155 -14.61 -10.15 0.38
N MET A 156 -15.04 -11.39 0.62
CA MET A 156 -16.39 -11.85 0.28
C MET A 156 -17.36 -11.40 1.38
N CYS A 157 -18.34 -10.56 1.02
CA CYS A 157 -19.41 -10.17 1.91
C CYS A 157 -20.64 -11.07 1.65
N VAL A 158 -21.30 -11.51 2.73
CA VAL A 158 -22.47 -12.38 2.67
C VAL A 158 -23.69 -11.64 3.23
N ASN A 159 -24.76 -11.57 2.44
CA ASN A 159 -26.04 -11.05 2.89
C ASN A 159 -26.74 -12.13 3.76
N LYS A 160 -26.67 -11.96 5.07
CA LYS A 160 -27.20 -12.91 6.04
C LYS A 160 -28.72 -13.03 5.98
N ASP A 161 -29.41 -11.89 5.82
CA ASP A 161 -30.87 -11.83 5.80
C ASP A 161 -31.40 -12.56 4.57
N LEU A 162 -30.72 -12.43 3.43
CA LEU A 162 -31.08 -13.15 2.22
C LEU A 162 -30.88 -14.65 2.39
N LEU A 163 -29.77 -15.11 2.94
CA LEU A 163 -29.50 -16.52 3.17
C LEU A 163 -30.52 -17.13 4.15
N GLU A 164 -30.86 -16.41 5.21
CA GLU A 164 -31.89 -16.84 6.19
C GLU A 164 -33.26 -16.95 5.55
N LYS A 165 -33.67 -15.94 4.76
CA LYS A 165 -34.91 -15.95 3.97
C LYS A 165 -35.02 -17.20 3.06
N GLU A 166 -33.90 -17.57 2.44
CA GLU A 166 -33.81 -18.72 1.53
C GLU A 166 -33.55 -20.05 2.25
N GLY A 167 -33.48 -20.06 3.57
CA GLY A 167 -33.20 -21.26 4.35
C GLY A 167 -31.81 -21.85 4.15
N ILE A 168 -30.84 -21.01 3.78
CA ILE A 168 -29.47 -21.39 3.52
C ILE A 168 -28.61 -21.01 4.73
N ALA A 169 -27.84 -21.97 5.23
CA ALA A 169 -26.91 -21.72 6.33
C ALA A 169 -25.79 -20.80 5.88
N ILE A 170 -25.37 -19.88 6.78
CA ILE A 170 -24.21 -19.00 6.53
C ILE A 170 -22.97 -19.88 6.30
N PRO A 171 -22.22 -19.68 5.20
CA PRO A 171 -21.01 -20.43 4.94
C PRO A 171 -19.99 -20.30 6.07
N LYS A 172 -19.29 -21.40 6.37
CA LYS A 172 -18.22 -21.42 7.35
C LYS A 172 -16.89 -21.10 6.67
N GLU A 173 -15.90 -20.73 7.48
CA GLU A 173 -14.54 -20.59 7.03
C GLU A 173 -14.06 -21.82 6.23
N GLY A 174 -13.39 -21.59 5.11
CA GLY A 174 -12.91 -22.67 4.24
C GLY A 174 -13.93 -23.21 3.24
N TRP A 175 -15.10 -22.57 3.07
CA TRP A 175 -16.04 -22.95 2.04
C TRP A 175 -15.45 -22.92 0.63
N THR A 176 -15.94 -23.79 -0.23
CA THR A 176 -15.40 -24.03 -1.55
C THR A 176 -16.09 -23.19 -2.63
N LEU A 177 -15.47 -23.08 -3.81
CA LEU A 177 -16.10 -22.45 -4.98
C LEU A 177 -17.37 -23.19 -5.42
N GLU A 178 -17.43 -24.50 -5.24
CA GLU A 178 -18.63 -25.28 -5.59
C GLU A 178 -19.79 -24.98 -4.61
N GLU A 179 -19.49 -24.83 -3.32
CA GLU A 179 -20.49 -24.38 -2.33
C GLU A 179 -20.96 -22.97 -2.64
N PHE A 180 -20.03 -22.06 -2.99
CA PHE A 180 -20.36 -20.70 -3.43
C PHE A 180 -21.30 -20.72 -4.64
N TYR A 181 -20.93 -21.45 -5.70
CA TYR A 181 -21.76 -21.58 -6.89
C TYR A 181 -23.16 -22.15 -6.57
N THR A 182 -23.23 -23.19 -5.72
CA THR A 182 -24.49 -23.80 -5.31
C THR A 182 -25.42 -22.81 -4.57
N ILE A 183 -24.84 -21.96 -3.72
CA ILE A 183 -25.58 -20.88 -3.06
C ILE A 183 -26.08 -19.88 -4.10
N CYS A 184 -25.21 -19.40 -4.98
CA CYS A 184 -25.60 -18.47 -6.04
C CYS A 184 -26.73 -19.01 -6.91
N GLN A 185 -26.65 -20.28 -7.31
CA GLN A 185 -27.71 -20.95 -8.09
C GLN A 185 -29.05 -20.99 -7.37
N LYS A 186 -29.05 -21.19 -6.05
CA LYS A 186 -30.30 -21.27 -5.24
C LYS A 186 -30.93 -19.90 -5.03
N VAL A 187 -30.14 -18.86 -4.88
CA VAL A 187 -30.65 -17.51 -4.57
C VAL A 187 -30.92 -16.66 -5.81
N THR A 188 -30.35 -16.99 -6.96
CA THR A 188 -30.61 -16.25 -8.21
C THR A 188 -31.95 -16.67 -8.78
N ARG A 189 -32.92 -15.76 -8.79
CA ARG A 189 -34.26 -16.04 -9.28
C ARG A 189 -35.09 -14.77 -9.51
N ASP A 190 -36.16 -14.94 -10.25
CA ASP A 190 -37.33 -14.09 -10.33
C ASP A 190 -38.18 -14.27 -9.07
N THR A 191 -38.41 -13.24 -8.26
CA THR A 191 -39.14 -13.31 -6.99
C THR A 191 -40.56 -12.81 -7.09
N ASP A 192 -40.93 -12.06 -8.16
CA ASP A 192 -42.28 -11.53 -8.38
C ASP A 192 -43.01 -12.20 -9.54
N GLY A 193 -42.35 -13.02 -10.34
CA GLY A 193 -42.95 -13.86 -11.38
C GLY A 193 -43.19 -13.13 -12.69
N ASP A 194 -42.49 -12.02 -12.95
CA ASP A 194 -42.63 -11.24 -14.18
C ASP A 194 -41.75 -11.77 -15.35
N GLY A 195 -40.88 -12.74 -15.07
CA GLY A 195 -39.98 -13.39 -16.03
C GLY A 195 -38.59 -12.80 -16.07
N GLU A 196 -38.32 -11.75 -15.30
CA GLU A 196 -37.02 -11.13 -15.17
C GLU A 196 -36.39 -11.53 -13.82
N LEU A 197 -35.03 -11.65 -13.79
CA LEU A 197 -34.34 -11.93 -12.55
C LEU A 197 -34.21 -10.63 -11.73
N ASP A 198 -34.64 -10.65 -10.49
CA ASP A 198 -34.60 -9.53 -9.56
C ASP A 198 -33.81 -9.84 -8.27
N GLN A 199 -33.39 -11.09 -8.08
CA GLN A 199 -32.54 -11.54 -7.00
C GLN A 199 -31.32 -12.29 -7.55
N PHE A 200 -30.11 -11.86 -7.15
CA PHE A 200 -28.85 -12.37 -7.66
C PHE A 200 -27.99 -12.97 -6.57
N GLY A 201 -27.30 -14.07 -6.88
CA GLY A 201 -26.46 -14.81 -5.94
C GLY A 201 -25.09 -14.19 -5.71
N SER A 202 -24.61 -13.39 -6.65
CA SER A 202 -23.32 -12.73 -6.54
C SER A 202 -23.29 -11.42 -7.34
N THR A 203 -22.41 -10.53 -6.94
CA THR A 203 -22.05 -9.32 -7.68
C THR A 203 -20.54 -9.12 -7.59
N ASP A 204 -19.95 -8.52 -8.63
CA ASP A 204 -18.52 -8.12 -8.67
C ASP A 204 -17.50 -9.26 -8.44
N TYR A 205 -17.91 -10.54 -8.62
CA TYR A 205 -17.00 -11.67 -8.55
C TYR A 205 -16.33 -11.90 -9.90
N THR A 206 -15.03 -11.61 -9.97
CA THR A 206 -14.29 -11.62 -11.24
C THR A 206 -13.35 -12.83 -11.35
N TRP A 207 -12.72 -12.96 -12.50
CA TRP A 207 -11.69 -13.97 -12.72
C TRP A 207 -10.46 -13.82 -11.78
N ARG A 208 -10.23 -12.62 -11.21
CA ARG A 208 -9.12 -12.38 -10.26
C ARG A 208 -9.37 -13.10 -8.94
N GLU A 209 -10.58 -12.97 -8.41
CA GLU A 209 -11.00 -13.64 -7.18
C GLU A 209 -11.02 -15.16 -7.41
N ALA A 210 -11.55 -15.61 -8.56
CA ALA A 210 -11.54 -17.02 -8.94
C ALA A 210 -10.11 -17.57 -9.09
N LEU A 211 -9.18 -16.79 -9.66
CA LEU A 211 -7.78 -17.20 -9.81
C LEU A 211 -7.11 -17.36 -8.45
N ALA A 212 -7.32 -16.42 -7.54
CA ALA A 212 -6.81 -16.51 -6.17
C ALA A 212 -7.39 -17.73 -5.43
N ALA A 213 -8.70 -17.97 -5.54
CA ALA A 213 -9.37 -19.12 -4.95
C ALA A 213 -8.88 -20.48 -5.50
N HIS A 214 -8.44 -20.53 -6.78
CA HIS A 214 -7.78 -21.70 -7.36
C HIS A 214 -6.29 -21.81 -7.03
N GLY A 215 -5.74 -20.92 -6.20
CA GLY A 215 -4.30 -20.87 -5.86
C GLY A 215 -3.42 -20.41 -7.02
N GLY A 216 -4.00 -19.74 -8.00
CA GLY A 216 -3.27 -19.22 -9.16
C GLY A 216 -2.69 -17.84 -8.91
N GLN A 217 -1.66 -17.50 -9.68
CA GLN A 217 -1.04 -16.18 -9.70
C GLN A 217 -1.02 -15.65 -11.14
N LEU A 218 -1.40 -14.37 -11.31
CA LEU A 218 -1.37 -13.73 -12.62
C LEU A 218 0.06 -13.54 -13.13
N PHE A 219 0.96 -13.16 -12.24
CA PHE A 219 2.37 -12.96 -12.56
C PHE A 219 3.21 -14.08 -11.95
N ARG A 220 4.10 -14.65 -12.75
CA ARG A 220 5.15 -15.57 -12.31
C ARG A 220 6.49 -15.02 -12.77
N GLN A 221 7.32 -14.58 -11.83
CA GLN A 221 8.58 -13.89 -12.14
C GLN A 221 8.33 -12.72 -13.11
N ASP A 222 8.91 -12.75 -14.29
CA ASP A 222 8.84 -11.70 -15.31
C ASP A 222 7.80 -11.98 -16.41
N SER A 223 6.89 -12.96 -16.21
CA SER A 223 5.89 -13.36 -17.20
C SER A 223 4.47 -13.32 -16.69
N ILE A 224 3.51 -13.03 -17.58
CA ILE A 224 2.07 -13.10 -17.30
C ILE A 224 1.61 -14.54 -17.53
N ASN A 225 0.92 -15.09 -16.55
CA ASN A 225 0.48 -16.47 -16.53
C ASN A 225 -0.98 -16.64 -17.00
N LEU A 226 -1.29 -16.27 -18.25
CA LEU A 226 -2.65 -16.33 -18.81
C LEU A 226 -3.10 -17.71 -19.26
N THR A 227 -2.19 -18.66 -19.46
CA THR A 227 -2.46 -19.98 -20.04
C THR A 227 -2.45 -21.11 -19.04
N SER A 228 -2.27 -20.83 -17.76
CA SER A 228 -2.22 -21.84 -16.71
C SER A 228 -3.55 -22.59 -16.56
N LYS A 229 -3.48 -23.76 -15.91
CA LYS A 229 -4.65 -24.56 -15.59
C LYS A 229 -5.58 -23.81 -14.62
N GLU A 230 -5.00 -23.09 -13.67
CA GLU A 230 -5.70 -22.28 -12.68
C GLU A 230 -6.44 -21.12 -13.38
N MET A 231 -5.81 -20.43 -14.31
CA MET A 231 -6.44 -19.35 -15.07
C MET A 231 -7.64 -19.88 -15.89
N LYS A 232 -7.45 -20.97 -16.61
CA LYS A 232 -8.54 -21.59 -17.41
C LYS A 232 -9.73 -22.01 -16.52
N ARG A 233 -9.46 -22.59 -15.36
CA ARG A 233 -10.51 -22.96 -14.39
C ARG A 233 -11.23 -21.73 -13.86
N SER A 234 -10.51 -20.66 -13.61
CA SER A 234 -11.06 -19.41 -13.09
C SER A 234 -11.98 -18.73 -14.11
N LEU A 235 -11.56 -18.68 -15.37
CA LEU A 235 -12.40 -18.14 -16.45
C LEU A 235 -13.66 -18.99 -16.65
N TYR A 236 -13.52 -20.31 -16.68
CA TYR A 236 -14.69 -21.21 -16.77
C TYR A 236 -15.63 -21.07 -15.58
N PHE A 237 -15.11 -20.89 -14.37
CA PHE A 237 -15.94 -20.70 -13.18
C PHE A 237 -16.73 -19.39 -13.25
N VAL A 238 -16.11 -18.30 -13.66
CA VAL A 238 -16.80 -17.01 -13.83
C VAL A 238 -17.86 -17.08 -14.93
N GLU A 239 -17.54 -17.66 -16.09
CA GLU A 239 -18.51 -17.90 -17.16
C GLU A 239 -19.73 -18.69 -16.66
N LYS A 240 -19.50 -19.76 -15.89
CA LYS A 240 -20.55 -20.57 -15.27
C LYS A 240 -21.38 -19.76 -14.26
N LEU A 241 -20.74 -18.86 -13.50
CA LEU A 241 -21.40 -18.00 -12.51
C LEU A 241 -22.25 -16.92 -13.20
N GLU A 242 -21.71 -16.27 -14.23
CA GLU A 242 -22.42 -15.26 -15.02
C GLU A 242 -23.64 -15.85 -15.76
N ALA A 243 -23.54 -17.09 -16.20
CA ALA A 243 -24.67 -17.78 -16.83
C ALA A 243 -25.90 -17.93 -15.92
N LEU A 244 -25.73 -17.82 -14.59
CA LEU A 244 -26.86 -17.80 -13.65
C LEU A 244 -27.67 -16.50 -13.74
N HIS A 245 -27.06 -15.41 -14.15
CA HIS A 245 -27.67 -14.07 -14.19
C HIS A 245 -28.51 -13.82 -15.46
N GLY A 246 -28.63 -14.81 -16.35
CA GLY A 246 -29.25 -14.64 -17.64
C GLY A 246 -28.31 -13.94 -18.64
N HIS A 247 -28.68 -13.95 -19.89
CA HIS A 247 -27.96 -13.19 -20.91
C HIS A 247 -28.44 -11.74 -20.84
N PHE A 248 -27.52 -10.81 -20.53
CA PHE A 248 -27.71 -9.39 -20.74
C PHE A 248 -27.64 -9.06 -22.23
#